data_b7e5870c2efb9d7962db11881749b35b
#
_entry.id   b7e5870c2efb9d7962db11881749b35b
#
_cell.length_a   1.000
_cell.length_b   1.000
_cell.length_c   1.000
_cell.angle_alpha   90.00
_cell.angle_beta   90.00
_cell.angle_gamma   90.00
#
_symmetry.space_group_name_H-M   'P 1'
#
loop_
_entity.id
_entity.type
_entity.pdbx_description
1 polymer ?
#
loop_
_entity_poly.entity_id
_entity_poly.type
_entity_poly.pdbx_seq_one_letter_code
_entity_poly.pdbx_strand_id
1 'polypeptide(L)'
;HSLHRGIVAALQSITEVVHDIRENRHFSRRVPEERIEEFHLFAQDFNSLLGEMEDWQRQLQAKNAQLLRSSLHDPLTGLANRAAFRNVINDLMKDETAQSHSALLFLDGDNFKLINDNWGHAAGDKVLIEVASRLMAFVGKQHQAWRLGGDEFAILLRDVHSETEVRALCSALSEQFIPPFNLHNGHTASLSLSIGYALTWEHTSAENLQELADQNMYRMKHQRLQQTQK
;
A
#
# COMPACT_ATOMS: atom_id res chain seq x y z
N HIS A 1 -45.56 4.48 -45.57
CA HIS A 1 -44.57 5.55 -45.23
C HIS A 1 -44.24 5.62 -43.72
N SER A 2 -45.18 5.33 -42.83
CA SER A 2 -45.01 5.38 -41.38
C SER A 2 -44.10 4.24 -40.87
N LEU A 3 -44.34 3.01 -41.30
CA LEU A 3 -43.58 1.82 -40.89
C LEU A 3 -42.09 1.90 -41.28
N HIS A 4 -41.83 2.36 -42.53
CA HIS A 4 -40.48 2.50 -43.04
C HIS A 4 -39.65 3.52 -42.24
N ARG A 5 -40.27 4.64 -41.83
CA ARG A 5 -39.60 5.64 -40.96
C ARG A 5 -39.29 5.10 -39.56
N GLY A 6 -40.20 4.28 -39.00
CA GLY A 6 -39.96 3.64 -37.68
C GLY A 6 -38.79 2.68 -37.72
N ILE A 7 -38.71 1.82 -38.73
CA ILE A 7 -37.57 0.88 -38.88
C ILE A 7 -36.22 1.60 -39.04
N VAL A 8 -36.18 2.65 -39.87
CA VAL A 8 -34.95 3.43 -40.08
C VAL A 8 -34.52 4.13 -38.81
N ALA A 9 -35.45 4.72 -38.05
CA ALA A 9 -35.13 5.37 -36.76
C ALA A 9 -34.59 4.38 -35.73
N ALA A 10 -35.20 3.20 -35.60
CA ALA A 10 -34.74 2.14 -34.71
C ALA A 10 -33.32 1.66 -35.04
N LEU A 11 -33.04 1.41 -36.31
CA LEU A 11 -31.71 1.02 -36.79
C LEU A 11 -30.65 2.10 -36.53
N GLN A 12 -31.00 3.37 -36.73
CA GLN A 12 -30.09 4.48 -36.43
C GLN A 12 -29.75 4.56 -34.92
N SER A 13 -30.76 4.45 -34.07
CA SER A 13 -30.59 4.47 -32.62
C SER A 13 -29.66 3.34 -32.14
N ILE A 14 -29.86 2.11 -32.62
CA ILE A 14 -28.96 0.97 -32.31
C ILE A 14 -27.56 1.24 -32.79
N THR A 15 -27.40 1.74 -34.04
CA THR A 15 -26.08 2.03 -34.62
C THR A 15 -25.32 3.07 -33.83
N GLU A 16 -25.98 4.11 -33.34
CA GLU A 16 -25.35 5.14 -32.48
C GLU A 16 -24.86 4.56 -31.15
N VAL A 17 -25.65 3.72 -30.49
CA VAL A 17 -25.24 3.07 -29.26
C VAL A 17 -24.04 2.13 -29.48
N VAL A 18 -24.07 1.31 -30.53
CA VAL A 18 -22.99 0.41 -30.91
C VAL A 18 -21.71 1.20 -31.22
N HIS A 19 -21.84 2.31 -31.96
CA HIS A 19 -20.71 3.17 -32.29
C HIS A 19 -20.07 3.77 -31.06
N ASP A 20 -20.87 4.31 -30.11
CA ASP A 20 -20.39 4.91 -28.89
C ASP A 20 -19.70 3.86 -27.97
N ILE A 21 -20.22 2.63 -27.88
CA ILE A 21 -19.59 1.54 -27.16
C ILE A 21 -18.22 1.19 -27.79
N ARG A 22 -18.16 1.14 -29.13
CA ARG A 22 -16.91 0.79 -29.83
C ARG A 22 -15.82 1.84 -29.64
N GLU A 23 -16.17 3.12 -29.76
CA GLU A 23 -15.20 4.21 -29.69
C GLU A 23 -14.85 4.62 -28.25
N ASN A 24 -15.85 4.68 -27.38
CA ASN A 24 -15.74 5.28 -26.05
C ASN A 24 -15.84 4.27 -24.89
N ARG A 25 -16.14 2.98 -25.16
CA ARG A 25 -16.35 1.94 -24.15
C ARG A 25 -17.45 2.28 -23.14
N HIS A 26 -18.48 3.06 -23.55
CA HIS A 26 -19.60 3.48 -22.71
C HIS A 26 -20.70 2.42 -22.66
N PHE A 27 -20.54 1.39 -21.83
CA PHE A 27 -21.52 0.29 -21.67
C PHE A 27 -22.79 0.70 -20.91
N SER A 28 -22.82 1.88 -20.30
CA SER A 28 -24.00 2.43 -19.59
C SER A 28 -25.08 2.97 -20.53
N ARG A 29 -24.77 3.18 -21.80
CA ARG A 29 -25.77 3.56 -22.78
C ARG A 29 -26.76 2.44 -23.04
N ARG A 30 -28.00 2.81 -23.35
CA ARG A 30 -29.09 1.87 -23.63
C ARG A 30 -29.76 2.24 -24.95
N VAL A 31 -30.25 1.23 -25.66
CA VAL A 31 -31.12 1.40 -26.82
C VAL A 31 -32.50 1.78 -26.31
N PRO A 32 -33.13 2.85 -26.83
CA PRO A 32 -34.49 3.21 -26.47
C PRO A 32 -35.50 2.09 -26.80
N GLU A 33 -36.59 2.05 -26.03
CA GLU A 33 -37.70 1.14 -26.32
C GLU A 33 -38.42 1.57 -27.61
N GLU A 34 -38.58 0.62 -28.53
CA GLU A 34 -39.20 0.87 -29.83
C GLU A 34 -40.67 0.34 -29.86
N ARG A 35 -41.49 0.90 -30.75
CA ARG A 35 -42.92 0.54 -30.89
C ARG A 35 -43.18 -0.72 -31.72
N ILE A 36 -42.19 -1.19 -32.47
CA ILE A 36 -42.25 -2.40 -33.27
C ILE A 36 -41.80 -3.56 -32.40
N GLU A 37 -42.64 -4.58 -32.25
CA GLU A 37 -42.44 -5.67 -31.28
C GLU A 37 -41.08 -6.38 -31.42
N GLU A 38 -40.65 -6.65 -32.65
CA GLU A 38 -39.37 -7.29 -32.94
C GLU A 38 -38.17 -6.43 -32.52
N PHE A 39 -38.25 -5.13 -32.69
CA PHE A 39 -37.21 -4.18 -32.24
C PHE A 39 -37.27 -3.96 -30.75
N HIS A 40 -38.42 -4.04 -30.12
CA HIS A 40 -38.55 -3.97 -28.67
C HIS A 40 -37.86 -5.15 -27.99
N LEU A 41 -38.12 -6.38 -28.46
CA LEU A 41 -37.43 -7.59 -27.96
C LEU A 41 -35.92 -7.49 -28.16
N PHE A 42 -35.47 -7.10 -29.34
CA PHE A 42 -34.06 -6.89 -29.61
C PHE A 42 -33.41 -5.86 -28.67
N ALA A 43 -34.08 -4.72 -28.46
CA ALA A 43 -33.60 -3.67 -27.56
C ALA A 43 -33.50 -4.17 -26.11
N GLN A 44 -34.45 -4.96 -25.64
CA GLN A 44 -34.42 -5.59 -24.31
C GLN A 44 -33.24 -6.56 -24.16
N ASP A 45 -33.06 -7.49 -25.09
CA ASP A 45 -31.98 -8.46 -25.07
C ASP A 45 -30.62 -7.77 -25.17
N PHE A 46 -30.51 -6.77 -26.04
CA PHE A 46 -29.29 -6.00 -26.20
C PHE A 46 -28.94 -5.18 -24.94
N ASN A 47 -29.95 -4.54 -24.33
CA ASN A 47 -29.77 -3.81 -23.08
C ASN A 47 -29.40 -4.75 -21.91
N SER A 48 -29.92 -5.98 -21.88
CA SER A 48 -29.54 -7.00 -20.93
C SER A 48 -28.06 -7.36 -21.08
N LEU A 49 -27.64 -7.61 -22.33
CA LEU A 49 -26.22 -7.88 -22.64
C LEU A 49 -25.30 -6.72 -22.23
N LEU A 50 -25.72 -5.48 -22.50
CA LEU A 50 -24.97 -4.30 -22.06
C LEU A 50 -24.87 -4.22 -20.54
N GLY A 51 -25.93 -4.58 -19.82
CA GLY A 51 -25.92 -4.68 -18.35
C GLY A 51 -24.91 -5.70 -17.83
N GLU A 52 -24.86 -6.89 -18.44
CA GLU A 52 -23.86 -7.92 -18.11
C GLU A 52 -22.43 -7.45 -18.39
N MET A 53 -22.19 -6.79 -19.52
CA MET A 53 -20.87 -6.23 -19.86
C MET A 53 -20.44 -5.14 -18.88
N GLU A 54 -21.35 -4.28 -18.45
CA GLU A 54 -21.11 -3.26 -17.44
C GLU A 54 -20.74 -3.88 -16.08
N ASP A 55 -21.41 -4.96 -15.68
CA ASP A 55 -21.12 -5.69 -14.47
C ASP A 55 -19.74 -6.39 -14.54
N TRP A 56 -19.42 -7.02 -15.65
CA TRP A 56 -18.10 -7.61 -15.87
C TRP A 56 -16.99 -6.58 -15.83
N GLN A 57 -17.19 -5.41 -16.41
CA GLN A 57 -16.21 -4.32 -16.35
C GLN A 57 -15.97 -3.87 -14.91
N ARG A 58 -17.03 -3.70 -14.11
CA ARG A 58 -16.94 -3.35 -12.69
C ARG A 58 -16.18 -4.43 -11.89
N GLN A 59 -16.51 -5.70 -12.12
CA GLN A 59 -15.82 -6.83 -11.47
C GLN A 59 -14.35 -6.88 -11.84
N LEU A 60 -13.99 -6.67 -13.10
CA LEU A 60 -12.61 -6.65 -13.57
C LEU A 60 -11.83 -5.50 -12.95
N GLN A 61 -12.41 -4.30 -12.88
CA GLN A 61 -11.79 -3.14 -12.23
C GLN A 61 -11.56 -3.39 -10.72
N ALA A 62 -12.56 -3.95 -10.03
CA ALA A 62 -12.45 -4.32 -8.62
C ALA A 62 -11.35 -5.38 -8.39
N LYS A 63 -11.28 -6.39 -9.26
CA LYS A 63 -10.26 -7.44 -9.21
C LYS A 63 -8.86 -6.89 -9.45
N ASN A 64 -8.70 -6.00 -10.43
CA ASN A 64 -7.42 -5.34 -10.71
C ASN A 64 -6.97 -4.47 -9.53
N ALA A 65 -7.88 -3.70 -8.93
CA ALA A 65 -7.59 -2.91 -7.74
C ALA A 65 -7.17 -3.79 -6.54
N GLN A 66 -7.84 -4.93 -6.35
CA GLN A 66 -7.49 -5.91 -5.34
C GLN A 66 -6.10 -6.53 -5.58
N LEU A 67 -5.79 -6.91 -6.83
CA LEU A 67 -4.49 -7.46 -7.21
C LEU A 67 -3.36 -6.45 -6.99
N LEU A 68 -3.55 -5.19 -7.38
CA LEU A 68 -2.60 -4.11 -7.11
C LEU A 68 -2.39 -3.91 -5.61
N ARG A 69 -3.47 -3.90 -4.83
CA ARG A 69 -3.38 -3.75 -3.38
C ARG A 69 -2.62 -4.90 -2.73
N SER A 70 -2.92 -6.15 -3.11
CA SER A 70 -2.20 -7.33 -2.61
C SER A 70 -0.74 -7.40 -3.07
N SER A 71 -0.42 -6.81 -4.22
CA SER A 71 0.95 -6.74 -4.75
C SER A 71 1.83 -5.70 -4.04
N LEU A 72 1.25 -4.64 -3.46
CA LEU A 72 2.00 -3.52 -2.87
C LEU A 72 1.83 -3.38 -1.35
N HIS A 73 1.01 -4.21 -0.70
CA HIS A 73 0.79 -4.19 0.74
C HIS A 73 1.12 -5.53 1.39
N ASP A 74 1.51 -5.46 2.66
CA ASP A 74 1.69 -6.62 3.51
C ASP A 74 0.33 -7.12 4.04
N PRO A 75 -0.04 -8.39 3.83
CA PRO A 75 -1.37 -8.88 4.18
C PRO A 75 -1.62 -8.97 5.69
N LEU A 76 -0.57 -9.10 6.51
CA LEU A 76 -0.70 -9.19 7.97
C LEU A 76 -0.95 -7.82 8.59
N THR A 77 -0.15 -6.82 8.22
CA THR A 77 -0.13 -5.52 8.90
C THR A 77 -0.87 -4.43 8.14
N GLY A 78 -1.13 -4.62 6.84
CA GLY A 78 -1.73 -3.62 5.97
C GLY A 78 -0.77 -2.50 5.53
N LEU A 79 0.46 -2.46 6.07
CA LEU A 79 1.48 -1.52 5.60
C LEU A 79 1.85 -1.80 4.14
N ALA A 80 2.38 -0.82 3.45
CA ALA A 80 3.01 -1.03 2.16
C ALA A 80 4.19 -2.03 2.32
N ASN A 81 4.40 -2.87 1.31
CA ASN A 81 5.37 -3.95 1.36
C ASN A 81 6.74 -3.57 0.75
N ARG A 82 7.66 -4.54 0.70
CA ARG A 82 9.00 -4.38 0.13
C ARG A 82 8.98 -3.94 -1.35
N ALA A 83 7.99 -4.38 -2.14
CA ALA A 83 7.87 -3.97 -3.54
C ALA A 83 7.51 -2.49 -3.66
N ALA A 84 6.53 -2.02 -2.88
CA ALA A 84 6.16 -0.62 -2.80
C ALA A 84 7.33 0.25 -2.28
N PHE A 85 8.06 -0.22 -1.28
CA PHE A 85 9.27 0.42 -0.77
C PHE A 85 10.31 0.68 -1.87
N ARG A 86 10.66 -0.36 -2.65
CA ARG A 86 11.65 -0.23 -3.74
C ARG A 86 11.25 0.82 -4.76
N ASN A 87 9.98 0.83 -5.17
CA ASN A 87 9.47 1.81 -6.12
C ASN A 87 9.65 3.24 -5.60
N VAL A 88 9.23 3.50 -4.36
CA VAL A 88 9.30 4.84 -3.76
C VAL A 88 10.76 5.31 -3.58
N ILE A 89 11.66 4.45 -3.10
CA ILE A 89 13.05 4.84 -2.89
C ILE A 89 13.78 5.09 -4.24
N ASN A 90 13.51 4.27 -5.26
CA ASN A 90 14.09 4.50 -6.59
C ASN A 90 13.60 5.81 -7.22
N ASP A 91 12.33 6.17 -7.03
CA ASP A 91 11.79 7.42 -7.54
C ASP A 91 12.28 8.63 -6.72
N LEU A 92 12.43 8.49 -5.41
CA LEU A 92 13.00 9.51 -4.54
C LEU A 92 14.40 9.91 -4.99
N MET A 93 15.25 8.94 -5.34
CA MET A 93 16.64 9.19 -5.73
C MET A 93 16.78 9.83 -7.12
N LYS A 94 15.69 9.92 -7.89
CA LYS A 94 15.62 10.66 -9.16
C LYS A 94 15.16 12.12 -8.99
N ASP A 95 14.57 12.46 -7.84
CA ASP A 95 14.05 13.79 -7.52
C ASP A 95 15.02 14.52 -6.59
N GLU A 96 15.84 15.41 -7.16
CA GLU A 96 16.86 16.16 -6.41
C GLU A 96 16.28 16.95 -5.22
N THR A 97 15.07 17.48 -5.35
CA THR A 97 14.41 18.23 -4.27
C THR A 97 14.01 17.31 -3.12
N ALA A 98 13.37 16.19 -3.41
CA ALA A 98 12.96 15.23 -2.39
C ALA A 98 14.18 14.54 -1.76
N GLN A 99 15.23 14.25 -2.56
CA GLN A 99 16.49 13.69 -2.08
C GLN A 99 17.21 14.61 -1.09
N SER A 100 17.15 15.94 -1.29
CA SER A 100 17.86 16.88 -0.42
C SER A 100 17.26 17.07 0.98
N HIS A 101 16.05 16.54 1.23
CA HIS A 101 15.31 16.77 2.48
C HIS A 101 14.62 15.51 3.01
N SER A 102 15.27 14.35 2.90
CA SER A 102 14.70 13.08 3.38
C SER A 102 15.73 12.22 4.11
N ALA A 103 15.25 11.30 4.94
CA ALA A 103 16.10 10.28 5.56
C ALA A 103 15.39 8.93 5.54
N LEU A 104 16.14 7.87 5.24
CA LEU A 104 15.68 6.50 5.29
C LEU A 104 16.02 5.88 6.62
N LEU A 105 15.05 5.29 7.29
CA LEU A 105 15.22 4.50 8.51
C LEU A 105 14.94 3.02 8.22
N PHE A 106 15.82 2.14 8.70
CA PHE A 106 15.53 0.71 8.83
C PHE A 106 15.34 0.36 10.30
N LEU A 107 14.36 -0.50 10.56
CA LEU A 107 13.93 -0.89 11.90
C LEU A 107 13.82 -2.41 11.97
N ASP A 108 14.30 -2.98 13.08
CA ASP A 108 14.23 -4.43 13.34
C ASP A 108 13.82 -4.64 14.81
N GLY A 109 12.92 -5.61 15.03
CA GLY A 109 12.43 -5.95 16.37
C GLY A 109 13.51 -6.66 17.20
N ASP A 110 13.87 -6.06 18.34
CA ASP A 110 14.84 -6.68 19.25
C ASP A 110 14.20 -7.87 19.97
N ASN A 111 14.80 -9.07 19.78
CA ASN A 111 14.33 -10.31 20.40
C ASN A 111 12.88 -10.73 20.02
N PHE A 112 12.39 -10.32 18.86
CA PHE A 112 11.05 -10.72 18.40
C PHE A 112 10.87 -12.24 18.35
N LYS A 113 11.94 -12.99 18.03
CA LYS A 113 11.92 -14.47 18.08
C LYS A 113 11.51 -15.01 19.45
N LEU A 114 11.96 -14.38 20.56
CA LEU A 114 11.57 -14.82 21.90
C LEU A 114 10.07 -14.69 22.16
N ILE A 115 9.41 -13.71 21.56
CA ILE A 115 7.95 -13.57 21.64
C ILE A 115 7.27 -14.77 20.96
N ASN A 116 7.74 -15.14 19.77
CA ASN A 116 7.24 -16.33 19.07
C ASN A 116 7.52 -17.62 19.84
N ASP A 117 8.72 -17.78 20.38
CA ASP A 117 9.14 -18.99 21.10
C ASP A 117 8.38 -19.15 22.43
N ASN A 118 8.07 -18.06 23.13
CA ASN A 118 7.38 -18.08 24.42
C ASN A 118 5.86 -18.10 24.31
N TRP A 119 5.28 -17.43 23.28
CA TRP A 119 3.84 -17.16 23.20
C TRP A 119 3.20 -17.65 21.89
N GLY A 120 4.00 -18.24 21.00
CA GLY A 120 3.56 -18.74 19.70
C GLY A 120 3.45 -17.67 18.60
N HIS A 121 3.38 -18.12 17.35
CA HIS A 121 3.33 -17.24 16.17
C HIS A 121 2.11 -16.30 16.15
N ALA A 122 0.96 -16.74 16.67
CA ALA A 122 -0.22 -15.88 16.75
C ALA A 122 -0.02 -14.67 17.67
N ALA A 123 0.77 -14.81 18.73
CA ALA A 123 1.16 -13.68 19.58
C ALA A 123 2.15 -12.76 18.86
N GLY A 124 3.12 -13.32 18.14
CA GLY A 124 4.03 -12.54 17.30
C GLY A 124 3.31 -11.76 16.21
N ASP A 125 2.34 -12.36 15.53
CA ASP A 125 1.52 -11.69 14.52
C ASP A 125 0.76 -10.50 15.12
N LYS A 126 0.19 -10.67 16.31
CA LYS A 126 -0.49 -9.58 17.03
C LYS A 126 0.46 -8.43 17.38
N VAL A 127 1.68 -8.77 17.83
CA VAL A 127 2.72 -7.75 18.09
C VAL A 127 3.10 -7.02 16.80
N LEU A 128 3.28 -7.71 15.67
CA LEU A 128 3.59 -7.07 14.38
C LEU A 128 2.48 -6.13 13.90
N ILE A 129 1.21 -6.50 14.09
CA ILE A 129 0.06 -5.64 13.78
C ILE A 129 0.09 -4.37 14.65
N GLU A 130 0.38 -4.52 15.93
CA GLU A 130 0.48 -3.38 16.87
C GLU A 130 1.69 -2.50 16.54
N VAL A 131 2.85 -3.09 16.19
CA VAL A 131 4.02 -2.35 15.69
C VAL A 131 3.62 -1.50 14.49
N ALA A 132 2.97 -2.08 13.50
CA ALA A 132 2.50 -1.37 12.31
C ALA A 132 1.54 -0.22 12.66
N SER A 133 0.63 -0.44 13.62
CA SER A 133 -0.29 0.61 14.10
C SER A 133 0.45 1.79 14.73
N ARG A 134 1.44 1.53 15.58
CA ARG A 134 2.28 2.57 16.20
C ARG A 134 3.14 3.31 15.18
N LEU A 135 3.70 2.60 14.18
CA LEU A 135 4.42 3.22 13.08
C LEU A 135 3.52 4.12 12.25
N MET A 136 2.29 3.67 11.92
CA MET A 136 1.32 4.48 11.18
C MET A 136 0.90 5.74 11.94
N ALA A 137 0.72 5.65 13.25
CA ALA A 137 0.43 6.81 14.10
C ALA A 137 1.61 7.80 14.11
N PHE A 138 2.84 7.31 14.15
CA PHE A 138 4.05 8.14 14.13
C PHE A 138 4.25 8.84 12.77
N VAL A 139 4.14 8.12 11.65
CA VAL A 139 4.39 8.69 10.32
C VAL A 139 3.31 9.67 9.88
N GLY A 140 2.08 9.51 10.34
CA GLY A 140 0.97 10.40 10.00
C GLY A 140 0.79 10.54 8.48
N LYS A 141 0.63 11.80 8.02
CA LYS A 141 0.50 12.14 6.59
C LYS A 141 1.81 12.60 5.94
N GLN A 142 2.81 12.92 6.75
CA GLN A 142 4.06 13.53 6.29
C GLN A 142 5.10 12.50 5.88
N HIS A 143 5.20 11.41 6.62
CA HIS A 143 6.19 10.36 6.42
C HIS A 143 5.56 9.09 5.86
N GLN A 144 6.35 8.08 5.55
CA GLN A 144 5.86 6.80 5.02
C GLN A 144 6.51 5.63 5.75
N ALA A 145 5.74 4.54 5.96
CA ALA A 145 6.22 3.33 6.58
C ALA A 145 5.92 2.11 5.71
N TRP A 146 6.81 1.12 5.79
CA TRP A 146 6.71 -0.17 5.10
C TRP A 146 7.06 -1.33 6.03
N ARG A 147 6.50 -2.49 5.75
CA ARG A 147 7.01 -3.76 6.27
C ARG A 147 7.80 -4.47 5.20
N LEU A 148 9.06 -4.79 5.47
CA LEU A 148 9.97 -5.42 4.52
C LEU A 148 9.91 -6.95 4.58
N GLY A 149 9.52 -7.50 5.72
CA GLY A 149 9.36 -8.93 5.97
C GLY A 149 9.71 -9.27 7.43
N GLY A 150 9.19 -10.38 7.94
CA GLY A 150 9.44 -10.74 9.34
C GLY A 150 9.12 -9.61 10.31
N ASP A 151 10.08 -9.20 11.10
CA ASP A 151 10.07 -8.06 12.04
C ASP A 151 10.85 -6.83 11.54
N GLU A 152 11.17 -6.79 10.23
CA GLU A 152 11.85 -5.68 9.57
C GLU A 152 10.86 -4.67 9.00
N PHE A 153 11.07 -3.39 9.32
CA PHE A 153 10.28 -2.27 8.83
C PHE A 153 11.20 -1.17 8.26
N ALA A 154 10.62 -0.28 7.46
CA ALA A 154 11.31 0.92 6.99
C ALA A 154 10.42 2.15 7.16
N ILE A 155 11.05 3.31 7.35
CA ILE A 155 10.39 4.63 7.36
C ILE A 155 11.17 5.56 6.44
N LEU A 156 10.46 6.34 5.63
CA LEU A 156 11.00 7.49 4.94
C LEU A 156 10.51 8.74 5.66
N LEU A 157 11.43 9.45 6.28
CA LEU A 157 11.20 10.79 6.82
C LEU A 157 11.32 11.80 5.67
N ARG A 158 10.33 12.66 5.50
CA ARG A 158 10.30 13.74 4.51
C ARG A 158 10.36 15.08 5.20
N ASP A 159 10.85 16.09 4.48
CA ASP A 159 11.00 17.46 4.97
C ASP A 159 11.87 17.55 6.24
N VAL A 160 12.95 16.79 6.28
CA VAL A 160 13.98 16.85 7.33
C VAL A 160 15.21 17.56 6.79
N HIS A 161 15.75 18.51 7.57
CA HIS A 161 16.78 19.43 7.09
C HIS A 161 18.13 19.28 7.81
N SER A 162 18.20 18.42 8.82
CA SER A 162 19.44 18.17 9.55
C SER A 162 19.47 16.77 10.16
N GLU A 163 20.68 16.27 10.37
CA GLU A 163 20.87 15.00 11.08
C GLU A 163 20.35 15.08 12.53
N THR A 164 20.45 16.23 13.17
CA THR A 164 19.94 16.44 14.53
C THR A 164 18.43 16.24 14.59
N GLU A 165 17.69 16.72 13.60
CA GLU A 165 16.26 16.51 13.48
C GLU A 165 15.93 15.02 13.28
N VAL A 166 16.66 14.33 12.41
CA VAL A 166 16.50 12.88 12.19
C VAL A 166 16.74 12.10 13.48
N ARG A 167 17.78 12.43 14.24
CA ARG A 167 18.08 11.78 15.53
C ARG A 167 16.97 12.03 16.57
N ALA A 168 16.41 13.25 16.62
CA ALA A 168 15.28 13.55 17.49
C ALA A 168 14.03 12.74 17.12
N LEU A 169 13.73 12.58 15.82
CA LEU A 169 12.65 11.75 15.34
C LEU A 169 12.86 10.26 15.64
N CYS A 170 14.10 9.75 15.52
CA CYS A 170 14.44 8.38 15.92
C CYS A 170 14.22 8.16 17.42
N SER A 171 14.58 9.13 18.28
CA SER A 171 14.31 9.05 19.72
C SER A 171 12.82 9.05 20.02
N ALA A 172 12.06 9.97 19.43
CA ALA A 172 10.60 10.03 19.57
C ALA A 172 9.92 8.75 19.08
N LEU A 173 10.41 8.17 17.99
CA LEU A 173 9.94 6.87 17.51
C LEU A 173 10.21 5.76 18.52
N SER A 174 11.42 5.68 19.07
CA SER A 174 11.78 4.66 20.08
C SER A 174 10.88 4.75 21.32
N GLU A 175 10.48 5.95 21.74
CA GLU A 175 9.59 6.16 22.88
C GLU A 175 8.19 5.57 22.66
N GLN A 176 7.71 5.48 21.41
CA GLN A 176 6.43 4.84 21.08
C GLN A 176 6.42 3.33 21.39
N PHE A 177 7.59 2.72 21.58
CA PHE A 177 7.75 1.29 21.84
C PHE A 177 8.07 0.97 23.32
N ILE A 178 8.13 1.98 24.19
CA ILE A 178 8.24 1.78 25.65
C ILE A 178 6.99 1.09 26.23
N PRO A 179 5.75 1.49 25.86
CA PRO A 179 4.55 0.81 26.34
C PRO A 179 4.51 -0.64 25.87
N PRO A 180 4.22 -1.61 26.78
CA PRO A 180 4.19 -3.02 26.42
C PRO A 180 3.08 -3.34 25.41
N PHE A 181 3.25 -4.45 24.73
CA PHE A 181 2.29 -5.01 23.78
C PHE A 181 1.34 -5.95 24.51
N ASN A 182 0.04 -5.76 24.32
CA ASN A 182 -0.98 -6.63 24.89
C ASN A 182 -1.09 -7.92 24.08
N LEU A 183 -0.87 -9.06 24.74
CA LEU A 183 -1.04 -10.39 24.17
C LEU A 183 -2.43 -10.95 24.55
N HIS A 184 -2.65 -12.24 24.28
CA HIS A 184 -3.87 -12.93 24.71
C HIS A 184 -3.85 -13.19 26.23
N ASN A 185 -5.03 -13.33 26.82
CA ASN A 185 -5.22 -13.69 28.24
C ASN A 185 -4.57 -12.72 29.26
N GLY A 186 -4.48 -11.43 28.94
CA GLY A 186 -3.95 -10.42 29.85
C GLY A 186 -2.41 -10.41 29.97
N HIS A 187 -1.71 -11.22 29.21
CA HIS A 187 -0.26 -11.18 29.15
C HIS A 187 0.24 -9.98 28.32
N THR A 188 1.44 -9.53 28.64
CA THR A 188 2.11 -8.45 27.91
C THR A 188 3.50 -8.87 27.48
N ALA A 189 3.99 -8.30 26.40
CA ALA A 189 5.37 -8.44 25.94
C ALA A 189 5.99 -7.06 25.72
N SER A 190 7.29 -6.94 25.94
CA SER A 190 8.07 -5.76 25.59
C SER A 190 8.85 -6.03 24.32
N LEU A 191 8.85 -5.08 23.41
CA LEU A 191 9.65 -5.11 22.18
C LEU A 191 10.23 -3.72 21.98
N SER A 192 11.56 -3.65 21.86
CA SER A 192 12.24 -2.45 21.38
C SER A 192 12.60 -2.60 19.90
N LEU A 193 12.92 -1.48 19.26
CA LEU A 193 13.38 -1.47 17.89
C LEU A 193 14.84 -1.02 17.80
N SER A 194 15.66 -1.75 17.08
CA SER A 194 16.93 -1.28 16.59
C SER A 194 16.70 -0.43 15.34
N ILE A 195 17.12 0.84 15.37
CA ILE A 195 16.89 1.81 14.31
C ILE A 195 18.24 2.25 13.74
N GLY A 196 18.42 2.05 12.42
CA GLY A 196 19.51 2.62 11.65
C GLY A 196 18.97 3.61 10.63
N TYR A 197 19.68 4.71 10.41
CA TYR A 197 19.27 5.69 9.41
C TYR A 197 20.40 6.04 8.45
N ALA A 198 20.02 6.53 7.27
CA ALA A 198 20.88 7.13 6.28
C ALA A 198 20.21 8.40 5.71
N LEU A 199 21.02 9.43 5.51
CA LEU A 199 20.57 10.74 5.01
C LEU A 199 20.59 10.72 3.48
N THR A 200 19.47 11.05 2.84
CA THR A 200 19.36 10.92 1.39
C THR A 200 20.26 11.87 0.62
N TRP A 201 20.58 13.03 1.20
CA TRP A 201 21.47 14.03 0.58
C TRP A 201 22.97 13.65 0.61
N GLU A 202 23.35 12.61 1.32
CA GLU A 202 24.73 12.11 1.38
C GLU A 202 24.98 10.98 0.36
N HIS A 203 23.96 10.53 -0.35
CA HIS A 203 24.02 9.36 -1.22
C HIS A 203 23.53 9.65 -2.64
N THR A 204 24.12 8.97 -3.61
CA THR A 204 23.81 9.13 -5.02
C THR A 204 22.99 7.96 -5.60
N SER A 205 22.81 6.88 -4.84
CA SER A 205 22.03 5.72 -5.28
C SER A 205 21.14 5.15 -4.18
N ALA A 206 20.04 4.52 -4.60
CA ALA A 206 19.13 3.84 -3.70
C ALA A 206 19.80 2.66 -2.96
N GLU A 207 20.71 1.97 -3.63
CA GLU A 207 21.46 0.83 -3.06
C GLU A 207 22.36 1.27 -1.93
N ASN A 208 23.18 2.31 -2.15
CA ASN A 208 24.09 2.85 -1.13
C ASN A 208 23.34 3.39 0.10
N LEU A 209 22.20 4.06 -0.15
CA LEU A 209 21.33 4.58 0.92
C LEU A 209 20.80 3.46 1.80
N GLN A 210 20.28 2.40 1.16
CA GLN A 210 19.74 1.23 1.86
C GLN A 210 20.82 0.48 2.63
N GLU A 211 21.99 0.25 2.00
CA GLU A 211 23.11 -0.46 2.63
C GLU A 211 23.59 0.25 3.88
N LEU A 212 23.72 1.57 3.86
CA LEU A 212 24.17 2.32 5.04
C LEU A 212 23.12 2.30 6.16
N ALA A 213 21.83 2.47 5.84
CA ALA A 213 20.76 2.39 6.84
C ALA A 213 20.74 1.01 7.51
N ASP A 214 20.89 -0.06 6.72
CA ASP A 214 20.95 -1.44 7.21
C ASP A 214 22.18 -1.68 8.11
N GLN A 215 23.35 -1.27 7.67
CA GLN A 215 24.58 -1.38 8.47
C GLN A 215 24.46 -0.64 9.81
N ASN A 216 23.89 0.55 9.82
CA ASN A 216 23.67 1.32 11.04
C ASN A 216 22.67 0.64 11.98
N MET A 217 21.57 0.09 11.45
CA MET A 217 20.60 -0.70 12.21
C MET A 217 21.27 -1.94 12.84
N TYR A 218 22.04 -2.67 12.07
CA TYR A 218 22.76 -3.86 12.53
C TYR A 218 23.75 -3.54 13.66
N ARG A 219 24.49 -2.43 13.56
CA ARG A 219 25.39 -1.97 14.65
C ARG A 219 24.61 -1.68 15.93
N MET A 220 23.47 -0.98 15.83
CA MET A 220 22.60 -0.71 16.98
C MET A 220 22.09 -2.00 17.62
N LYS A 221 21.66 -2.97 16.83
CA LYS A 221 21.19 -4.28 17.30
C LYS A 221 22.28 -5.02 18.08
N HIS A 222 23.50 -5.06 17.56
CA HIS A 222 24.63 -5.69 18.25
C HIS A 222 25.00 -5.01 19.55
N GLN A 223 25.02 -3.69 19.61
CA GLN A 223 25.32 -2.95 20.85
C GLN A 223 24.29 -3.24 21.95
N ARG A 224 23.00 -3.32 21.61
CA ARG A 224 21.93 -3.65 22.56
C ARG A 224 22.04 -5.08 23.08
N LEU A 225 22.33 -6.06 22.22
CA LEU A 225 22.52 -7.46 22.63
C LEU A 225 23.65 -7.60 23.62
N GLN A 226 24.79 -6.87 23.46
CA GLN A 226 25.89 -6.88 24.38
C GLN A 226 25.56 -6.22 25.73
N GLN A 227 24.67 -5.25 25.78
CA GLN A 227 24.22 -4.60 27.02
C GLN A 227 23.24 -5.47 27.82
N THR A 228 22.49 -6.34 27.18
CA THR A 228 21.52 -7.23 27.84
C THR A 228 22.20 -8.49 28.46
N GLN A 229 23.45 -8.79 28.10
CA GLN A 229 24.22 -9.93 28.63
C GLN A 229 25.11 -9.56 29.83
N LYS A 230 25.11 -8.32 30.26
CA LYS A 230 25.76 -7.83 31.49
C LYS A 230 24.72 -7.59 32.59
#